data_98f7315f560300ce79d935a4bf2bcc14
#
_entry.id   98f7315f560300ce79d935a4bf2bcc14
#
_cell.length_a   1.000
_cell.length_b   1.000
_cell.length_c   1.000
_cell.angle_alpha   90.00
_cell.angle_beta   90.00
_cell.angle_gamma   90.00
#
_symmetry.space_group_name_H-M   'P 1'
#
loop_
_entity.id
_entity.type
_entity.pdbx_description
1 polymer ?
#
loop_
_entity_poly.entity_id
_entity_poly.type
_entity_poly.pdbx_seq_one_letter_code
_entity_poly.pdbx_strand_id
1 'polypeptide(L)'
;FVEAVSDKDSKNGLILMGIEAVLTGLYLYVLLQKIVSATMSGINSVFGTSRTAAQTPSLGGFFGYGIIIAIIVSLVIAALVMGLMKAVAEADINWFQSCQIAGMRSLGLSLGWILGILGLFLGMYQFAILIIVVGGVLGMIYMIVAMMSYPNTKKDMIAYVVLITI
;
A
#
# COMPACT_ATOMS: atom_id res chain seq x y z
N PHE A 1 11.53 -16.83 -7.07
CA PHE A 1 10.23 -16.16 -7.06
C PHE A 1 9.09 -17.20 -6.98
N VAL A 2 9.10 -18.21 -7.84
CA VAL A 2 8.10 -19.30 -7.86
C VAL A 2 8.09 -20.09 -6.55
N GLU A 3 9.27 -20.44 -6.02
CA GLU A 3 9.39 -21.16 -4.74
C GLU A 3 8.80 -20.36 -3.59
N ALA A 4 9.04 -19.05 -3.54
CA ALA A 4 8.53 -18.18 -2.48
C ALA A 4 7.00 -18.07 -2.48
N VAL A 5 6.35 -18.18 -3.65
CA VAL A 5 4.89 -18.09 -3.79
C VAL A 5 4.21 -19.45 -3.57
N SER A 6 4.90 -20.55 -3.83
CA SER A 6 4.34 -21.92 -3.70
C SER A 6 4.43 -22.50 -2.29
N ASP A 7 5.22 -21.90 -1.39
CA ASP A 7 5.35 -22.36 -0.02
C ASP A 7 4.06 -22.18 0.79
N LYS A 8 3.43 -23.31 1.18
CA LYS A 8 2.12 -23.33 1.85
C LYS A 8 2.11 -22.71 3.24
N ASP A 9 3.27 -22.65 3.91
CA ASP A 9 3.39 -22.24 5.31
C ASP A 9 4.13 -20.90 5.49
N SER A 10 4.57 -20.28 4.42
CA SER A 10 5.33 -19.04 4.49
C SER A 10 4.46 -17.88 4.92
N LYS A 11 4.90 -17.15 5.94
CA LYS A 11 4.27 -15.93 6.47
C LYS A 11 4.83 -14.65 5.85
N ASN A 12 5.70 -14.76 4.86
CA ASN A 12 6.40 -13.62 4.26
C ASN A 12 5.44 -12.57 3.68
N GLY A 13 4.32 -13.02 3.08
CA GLY A 13 3.30 -12.11 2.58
C GLY A 13 2.67 -11.25 3.67
N LEU A 14 2.39 -11.81 4.84
CA LEU A 14 1.86 -11.06 5.99
C LEU A 14 2.88 -10.06 6.53
N ILE A 15 4.16 -10.41 6.56
CA ILE A 15 5.23 -9.51 6.97
C ILE A 15 5.33 -8.31 6.01
N LEU A 16 5.28 -8.55 4.69
CA LEU A 16 5.31 -7.50 3.68
C LEU A 16 4.10 -6.56 3.80
N MET A 17 2.89 -7.10 3.99
CA MET A 17 1.68 -6.31 4.26
C MET A 17 1.82 -5.48 5.55
N GLY A 18 2.42 -6.04 6.60
CA GLY A 18 2.69 -5.33 7.85
C GLY A 18 3.64 -4.15 7.65
N ILE A 19 4.72 -4.34 6.89
CA ILE A 19 5.68 -3.28 6.54
C ILE A 19 4.97 -2.17 5.74
N GLU A 20 4.18 -2.54 4.72
CA GLU A 20 3.37 -1.59 3.93
C GLU A 20 2.45 -0.78 4.84
N ALA A 21 1.76 -1.42 5.78
CA ALA A 21 0.82 -0.77 6.69
C ALA A 21 1.52 0.27 7.57
N VAL A 22 2.68 -0.05 8.14
CA VAL A 22 3.48 0.90 8.94
C VAL A 22 3.93 2.08 8.08
N LEU A 23 4.43 1.84 6.87
CA LEU A 23 4.86 2.90 5.96
C LEU A 23 3.70 3.79 5.52
N THR A 24 2.52 3.21 5.27
CA THR A 24 1.29 3.97 4.96
C THR A 24 0.90 4.88 6.12
N GLY A 25 0.90 4.36 7.35
CA GLY A 25 0.62 5.16 8.53
C GLY A 25 1.62 6.30 8.71
N LEU A 26 2.92 6.03 8.52
CA LEU A 26 3.99 7.01 8.60
C LEU A 26 3.83 8.11 7.54
N TYR A 27 3.53 7.74 6.31
CA TYR A 27 3.30 8.69 5.22
C TYR A 27 2.12 9.63 5.56
N LEU A 28 0.99 9.07 5.97
CA LEU A 28 -0.19 9.86 6.34
C LEU A 28 0.11 10.82 7.50
N TYR A 29 0.85 10.36 8.51
CA TYR A 29 1.27 11.21 9.61
C TYR A 29 2.13 12.39 9.14
N VAL A 30 3.17 12.13 8.33
CA VAL A 30 4.06 13.16 7.80
C VAL A 30 3.31 14.13 6.90
N LEU A 31 2.44 13.62 6.01
CA LEU A 31 1.63 14.43 5.11
C LEU A 31 0.72 15.39 5.89
N LEU A 32 -0.03 14.87 6.86
CA LEU A 32 -0.93 15.69 7.68
C LEU A 32 -0.16 16.73 8.50
N GLN A 33 0.98 16.36 9.06
CA GLN A 33 1.83 17.30 9.78
C GLN A 33 2.29 18.47 8.88
N LYS A 34 2.65 18.18 7.63
CA LYS A 34 3.04 19.19 6.65
C LYS A 34 1.86 20.09 6.26
N ILE A 35 0.67 19.51 6.02
CA ILE A 35 -0.55 20.26 5.69
C ILE A 35 -0.94 21.20 6.83
N VAL A 36 -1.00 20.68 8.06
CA VAL A 36 -1.36 21.48 9.25
C VAL A 36 -0.36 22.61 9.44
N SER A 37 0.94 22.34 9.33
CA SER A 37 1.98 23.37 9.47
C SER A 37 1.85 24.44 8.39
N ALA A 38 1.62 24.07 7.13
CA ALA A 38 1.44 25.02 6.03
C ALA A 38 0.18 25.87 6.22
N THR A 39 -0.93 25.26 6.66
CA THR A 39 -2.18 25.97 6.92
C THR A 39 -2.03 26.98 8.06
N MET A 40 -1.40 26.57 9.17
CA MET A 40 -1.17 27.46 10.31
C MET A 40 -0.25 28.62 9.98
N SER A 41 0.81 28.39 9.19
CA SER A 41 1.68 29.47 8.73
C SER A 41 0.94 30.45 7.82
N GLY A 42 0.08 29.97 6.93
CA GLY A 42 -0.77 30.79 6.08
C GLY A 42 -1.75 31.65 6.89
N ILE A 43 -2.42 31.08 7.88
CA ILE A 43 -3.34 31.81 8.76
C ILE A 43 -2.60 32.90 9.54
N ASN A 44 -1.45 32.57 10.12
CA ASN A 44 -0.65 33.53 10.88
C ASN A 44 -0.14 34.70 10.02
N SER A 45 0.18 34.46 8.75
CA SER A 45 0.63 35.52 7.83
C SER A 45 -0.49 36.47 7.45
N VAL A 46 -1.74 36.00 7.36
CA VAL A 46 -2.91 36.82 6.97
C VAL A 46 -3.48 37.59 8.16
N PHE A 47 -3.54 36.99 9.32
CA PHE A 47 -4.23 37.58 10.48
C PHE A 47 -3.30 38.27 11.48
N GLY A 48 -1.98 38.24 11.29
CA GLY A 48 -1.01 38.98 12.10
C GLY A 48 -1.03 38.72 13.60
N THR A 49 -1.64 37.61 14.01
CA THR A 49 -1.88 37.34 15.42
C THR A 49 -0.88 36.30 15.96
N SER A 50 -0.01 36.81 16.85
CA SER A 50 0.66 36.01 17.88
C SER A 50 -0.37 35.37 18.86
N ARG A 51 -1.50 34.86 18.37
CA ARG A 51 -2.42 34.16 19.23
C ARG A 51 -1.89 32.76 19.42
N THR A 52 -1.36 32.57 20.60
CA THR A 52 -1.29 31.33 21.39
C THR A 52 -1.26 30.08 20.51
N ALA A 53 -0.18 29.37 20.63
CA ALA A 53 -0.04 28.01 20.13
C ALA A 53 -1.39 27.26 20.25
N ALA A 54 -2.23 27.41 19.21
CA ALA A 54 -3.37 26.54 19.07
C ALA A 54 -2.77 25.13 19.17
N GLN A 55 -3.17 24.41 20.21
CA GLN A 55 -2.70 23.04 20.43
C GLN A 55 -2.82 22.31 19.11
N THR A 56 -1.67 22.04 18.49
CA THR A 56 -1.65 21.19 17.30
C THR A 56 -2.34 19.89 17.68
N PRO A 57 -3.46 19.54 17.03
CA PRO A 57 -4.16 18.32 17.37
C PRO A 57 -3.17 17.17 17.32
N SER A 58 -3.25 16.26 18.31
CA SER A 58 -2.32 15.13 18.37
C SER A 58 -2.51 14.27 17.12
N LEU A 59 -1.66 14.48 16.12
CA LEU A 59 -1.71 13.76 14.84
C LEU A 59 -1.33 12.28 14.98
N GLY A 60 -0.88 11.85 16.17
CA GLY A 60 -0.53 10.47 16.46
C GLY A 60 -1.65 9.46 16.20
N GLY A 61 -2.91 9.85 16.41
CA GLY A 61 -4.06 9.02 16.08
C GLY A 61 -4.14 8.68 14.59
N PHE A 62 -3.79 9.60 13.70
CA PHE A 62 -3.83 9.36 12.26
C PHE A 62 -2.79 8.34 11.79
N PHE A 63 -1.66 8.23 12.47
CA PHE A 63 -0.71 7.15 12.26
C PHE A 63 -1.36 5.78 12.50
N GLY A 64 -2.03 5.61 13.63
CA GLY A 64 -2.72 4.36 13.98
C GLY A 64 -3.86 4.04 13.01
N TYR A 65 -4.70 5.02 12.65
CA TYR A 65 -5.76 4.84 11.65
C TYR A 65 -5.20 4.43 10.29
N GLY A 66 -4.09 5.03 9.85
CA GLY A 66 -3.43 4.67 8.60
C GLY A 66 -2.99 3.21 8.57
N ILE A 67 -2.41 2.71 9.67
CA ILE A 67 -2.02 1.30 9.81
C ILE A 67 -3.25 0.39 9.73
N ILE A 68 -4.29 0.68 10.50
CA ILE A 68 -5.51 -0.15 10.55
C ILE A 68 -6.16 -0.24 9.17
N ILE A 69 -6.34 0.89 8.50
CA ILE A 69 -6.94 0.95 7.16
C ILE A 69 -6.08 0.16 6.17
N ALA A 70 -4.76 0.32 6.18
CA ALA A 70 -3.86 -0.40 5.27
C ALA A 70 -3.92 -1.92 5.50
N ILE A 71 -3.99 -2.38 6.75
CA ILE A 71 -4.15 -3.81 7.07
C ILE A 71 -5.49 -4.32 6.53
N ILE A 72 -6.59 -3.63 6.79
CA ILE A 72 -7.91 -4.04 6.30
C ILE A 72 -7.91 -4.14 4.77
N VAL A 73 -7.41 -3.13 4.07
CA VAL A 73 -7.34 -3.12 2.60
C VAL A 73 -6.49 -4.28 2.09
N SER A 74 -5.34 -4.55 2.71
CA SER A 74 -4.46 -5.64 2.30
C SER A 74 -5.11 -7.02 2.52
N LEU A 75 -5.85 -7.21 3.61
CA LEU A 75 -6.60 -8.45 3.86
C LEU A 75 -7.76 -8.63 2.86
N VAL A 76 -8.47 -7.55 2.52
CA VAL A 76 -9.51 -7.58 1.48
C VAL A 76 -8.91 -7.97 0.13
N ILE A 77 -7.76 -7.41 -0.24
CA ILE A 77 -7.08 -7.78 -1.48
C ILE A 77 -6.65 -9.25 -1.45
N ALA A 78 -6.14 -9.76 -0.33
CA ALA A 78 -5.80 -11.18 -0.21
C ALA A 78 -7.05 -12.09 -0.37
N ALA A 79 -8.19 -11.68 0.17
CA ALA A 79 -9.45 -12.40 0.00
C ALA A 79 -9.93 -12.38 -1.47
N LEU A 80 -9.82 -11.24 -2.14
CA LEU A 80 -10.14 -11.11 -3.57
C LEU A 80 -9.21 -11.98 -4.44
N VAL A 81 -7.90 -11.97 -4.17
CA VAL A 81 -6.93 -12.85 -4.85
C VAL A 81 -7.31 -14.32 -4.66
N MET A 82 -7.65 -14.73 -3.44
CA MET A 82 -8.09 -16.10 -3.16
C MET A 82 -9.35 -16.47 -3.95
N GLY A 83 -10.35 -15.58 -3.94
CA GLY A 83 -11.60 -15.79 -4.69
C GLY A 83 -11.35 -15.90 -6.19
N LEU A 84 -10.54 -15.01 -6.75
CA LEU A 84 -10.20 -14.98 -8.17
C LEU A 84 -9.41 -16.21 -8.60
N MET A 85 -8.40 -16.59 -7.81
CA MET A 85 -7.59 -17.79 -8.10
C MET A 85 -8.41 -19.08 -8.04
N LYS A 86 -9.35 -19.18 -7.10
CA LYS A 86 -10.25 -20.35 -7.02
C LYS A 86 -11.31 -20.37 -8.09
N ALA A 87 -12.00 -19.24 -8.32
CA ALA A 87 -13.16 -19.19 -9.20
C ALA A 87 -12.77 -19.12 -10.68
N VAL A 88 -11.68 -18.40 -11.02
CA VAL A 88 -11.29 -18.14 -12.42
C VAL A 88 -10.13 -19.04 -12.84
N ALA A 89 -9.11 -19.15 -12.01
CA ALA A 89 -7.91 -19.92 -12.35
C ALA A 89 -8.01 -21.40 -11.96
N GLU A 90 -9.09 -21.80 -11.29
CA GLU A 90 -9.31 -23.18 -10.78
C GLU A 90 -8.12 -23.71 -9.94
N ALA A 91 -7.39 -22.80 -9.29
CA ALA A 91 -6.20 -23.13 -8.52
C ALA A 91 -6.57 -23.52 -7.09
N ASP A 92 -5.96 -24.58 -6.58
CA ASP A 92 -6.07 -24.96 -5.16
C ASP A 92 -5.12 -24.09 -4.33
N ILE A 93 -5.61 -22.93 -3.91
CA ILE A 93 -4.86 -21.95 -3.13
C ILE A 93 -5.41 -21.85 -1.70
N ASN A 94 -4.51 -21.78 -0.72
CA ASN A 94 -4.86 -21.53 0.67
C ASN A 94 -4.76 -20.03 1.02
N TRP A 95 -5.23 -19.67 2.23
CA TRP A 95 -5.20 -18.28 2.70
C TRP A 95 -3.79 -17.68 2.76
N PHE A 96 -2.80 -18.43 3.26
CA PHE A 96 -1.43 -17.95 3.38
C PHE A 96 -0.78 -17.69 2.01
N GLN A 97 -1.02 -18.54 1.04
CA GLN A 97 -0.55 -18.36 -0.32
C GLN A 97 -1.19 -17.13 -0.99
N SER A 98 -2.48 -16.91 -0.73
CA SER A 98 -3.20 -15.71 -1.16
C SER A 98 -2.60 -14.44 -0.55
N CYS A 99 -2.25 -14.48 0.75
CA CYS A 99 -1.53 -13.41 1.40
C CYS A 99 -0.12 -13.20 0.84
N GLN A 100 0.56 -14.25 0.39
CA GLN A 100 1.86 -14.11 -0.29
C GLN A 100 1.73 -13.38 -1.62
N ILE A 101 0.76 -13.77 -2.44
CA ILE A 101 0.51 -13.11 -3.73
C ILE A 101 0.14 -11.63 -3.51
N ALA A 102 -0.79 -11.36 -2.59
CA ALA A 102 -1.18 -10.00 -2.24
C ALA A 102 -0.01 -9.20 -1.63
N GLY A 103 0.84 -9.85 -0.81
CA GLY A 103 2.04 -9.26 -0.23
C GLY A 103 3.10 -8.84 -1.26
N MET A 104 3.13 -9.47 -2.45
CA MET A 104 4.01 -9.02 -3.53
C MET A 104 3.66 -7.60 -4.01
N ARG A 105 2.38 -7.21 -3.96
CA ARG A 105 1.96 -5.83 -4.21
C ARG A 105 2.62 -4.85 -3.24
N SER A 106 2.75 -5.26 -1.99
CA SER A 106 3.32 -4.44 -0.92
C SER A 106 4.78 -4.07 -1.15
N LEU A 107 5.53 -4.82 -1.95
CA LEU A 107 6.92 -4.47 -2.32
C LEU A 107 6.96 -3.16 -3.12
N GLY A 108 6.17 -3.07 -4.19
CA GLY A 108 6.11 -1.87 -5.02
C GLY A 108 5.59 -0.66 -4.25
N LEU A 109 4.51 -0.84 -3.48
CA LEU A 109 3.94 0.21 -2.64
C LEU A 109 4.89 0.66 -1.54
N SER A 110 5.59 -0.24 -0.86
CA SER A 110 6.57 0.12 0.18
C SER A 110 7.69 1.00 -0.37
N LEU A 111 8.21 0.70 -1.56
CA LEU A 111 9.17 1.57 -2.25
C LEU A 111 8.56 2.94 -2.55
N GLY A 112 7.32 2.97 -3.05
CA GLY A 112 6.58 4.21 -3.30
C GLY A 112 6.41 5.05 -2.04
N TRP A 113 6.04 4.44 -0.91
CA TRP A 113 5.89 5.12 0.38
C TRP A 113 7.21 5.68 0.91
N ILE A 114 8.30 4.91 0.86
CA ILE A 114 9.63 5.37 1.32
C ILE A 114 10.07 6.59 0.52
N LEU A 115 10.03 6.51 -0.81
CA LEU A 115 10.42 7.60 -1.68
C LEU A 115 9.45 8.78 -1.60
N GLY A 116 8.15 8.51 -1.41
CA GLY A 116 7.14 9.53 -1.16
C GLY A 116 7.39 10.32 0.12
N ILE A 117 7.74 9.64 1.22
CA ILE A 117 8.11 10.28 2.49
C ILE A 117 9.34 11.18 2.28
N LEU A 118 10.37 10.70 1.58
CA LEU A 118 11.55 11.51 1.25
C LEU A 118 11.15 12.75 0.43
N GLY A 119 10.29 12.58 -0.56
CA GLY A 119 9.75 13.71 -1.35
C GLY A 119 9.02 14.75 -0.49
N LEU A 120 8.23 14.33 0.49
CA LEU A 120 7.57 15.22 1.45
C LEU A 120 8.57 15.99 2.32
N PHE A 121 9.65 15.36 2.76
CA PHE A 121 10.70 16.05 3.52
C PHE A 121 11.44 17.09 2.68
N LEU A 122 11.65 16.83 1.40
CA LEU A 122 12.28 17.76 0.45
C LEU A 122 11.32 18.86 -0.04
N GLY A 123 10.04 18.84 0.39
CA GLY A 123 9.03 19.80 -0.06
C GLY A 123 8.51 19.56 -1.47
N MET A 124 8.82 18.40 -2.07
CA MET A 124 8.43 18.02 -3.43
C MET A 124 7.10 17.25 -3.43
N TYR A 125 6.00 17.89 -3.07
CA TYR A 125 4.70 17.25 -2.86
C TYR A 125 4.17 16.55 -4.10
N GLN A 126 4.27 17.17 -5.28
CA GLN A 126 3.82 16.58 -6.54
C GLN A 126 4.61 15.31 -6.88
N PHE A 127 5.92 15.35 -6.67
CA PHE A 127 6.80 14.20 -6.85
C PHE A 127 6.47 13.07 -5.87
N ALA A 128 6.17 13.39 -4.60
CA ALA A 128 5.77 12.41 -3.60
C ALA A 128 4.50 11.66 -4.02
N ILE A 129 3.49 12.36 -4.53
CA ILE A 129 2.25 11.75 -5.01
C ILE A 129 2.53 10.87 -6.24
N LEU A 130 3.26 11.38 -7.22
CA LEU A 130 3.57 10.65 -8.46
C LEU A 130 4.32 9.35 -8.18
N ILE A 131 5.28 9.37 -7.29
CA ILE A 131 6.08 8.19 -6.94
C ILE A 131 5.25 7.10 -6.24
N ILE A 132 4.24 7.50 -5.42
CA ILE A 132 3.32 6.55 -4.80
C ILE A 132 2.45 5.89 -5.87
N VAL A 133 1.96 6.64 -6.83
CA VAL A 133 1.19 6.11 -7.97
C VAL A 133 2.03 5.10 -8.75
N VAL A 134 3.28 5.44 -9.07
CA VAL A 134 4.22 4.52 -9.74
C VAL A 134 4.48 3.28 -8.88
N GLY A 135 4.69 3.44 -7.58
CA GLY A 135 4.83 2.33 -6.63
C GLY A 135 3.60 1.41 -6.61
N GLY A 136 2.40 2.00 -6.68
CA GLY A 136 1.13 1.26 -6.79
C GLY A 136 1.03 0.43 -8.06
N VAL A 137 1.39 1.03 -9.21
CA VAL A 137 1.40 0.32 -10.51
C VAL A 137 2.42 -0.82 -10.49
N LEU A 138 3.64 -0.59 -9.99
CA LEU A 138 4.66 -1.63 -9.84
C LEU A 138 4.18 -2.74 -8.91
N GLY A 139 3.51 -2.39 -7.81
CA GLY A 139 2.92 -3.35 -6.89
C GLY A 139 1.88 -4.22 -7.56
N MET A 140 1.00 -3.65 -8.38
CA MET A 140 0.02 -4.41 -9.15
C MET A 140 0.68 -5.35 -10.15
N ILE A 141 1.72 -4.91 -10.86
CA ILE A 141 2.49 -5.76 -11.78
C ILE A 141 3.10 -6.94 -11.02
N TYR A 142 3.71 -6.73 -9.86
CA TYR A 142 4.27 -7.82 -9.06
C TYR A 142 3.21 -8.81 -8.60
N MET A 143 2.04 -8.34 -8.20
CA MET A 143 0.92 -9.21 -7.81
C MET A 143 0.44 -10.05 -9.01
N ILE A 144 0.27 -9.47 -10.18
CA ILE A 144 -0.15 -10.17 -11.41
C ILE A 144 0.90 -11.23 -11.79
N VAL A 145 2.18 -10.87 -11.79
CA VAL A 145 3.27 -11.81 -12.08
C VAL A 145 3.27 -12.97 -11.07
N ALA A 146 3.01 -12.68 -9.78
CA ALA A 146 2.91 -13.71 -8.75
C ALA A 146 1.72 -14.66 -9.00
N MET A 147 0.55 -14.12 -9.39
CA MET A 147 -0.63 -14.93 -9.77
C MET A 147 -0.33 -15.83 -10.99
N MET A 148 0.30 -15.28 -12.02
CA MET A 148 0.66 -16.04 -13.24
C MET A 148 1.77 -17.08 -13.01
N SER A 149 2.58 -16.89 -11.98
CA SER A 149 3.66 -17.80 -11.60
C SER A 149 3.20 -18.95 -10.72
N TYR A 150 1.95 -18.91 -10.24
CA TYR A 150 1.41 -19.97 -9.38
C TYR A 150 1.25 -21.27 -10.18
N PRO A 151 1.68 -22.42 -9.63
CA PRO A 151 1.61 -23.71 -10.34
C PRO A 151 0.15 -24.12 -10.60
N ASN A 152 -0.08 -24.83 -11.69
CA ASN A 152 -1.38 -25.35 -12.11
C ASN A 152 -2.50 -24.33 -12.35
N THR A 153 -2.17 -23.08 -12.60
CA THR A 153 -3.13 -22.05 -12.99
C THR A 153 -3.45 -22.11 -14.47
N LYS A 154 -4.71 -21.89 -14.82
CA LYS A 154 -5.12 -21.60 -16.22
C LYS A 154 -4.69 -20.17 -16.56
N LYS A 155 -3.46 -20.01 -17.02
CA LYS A 155 -2.79 -18.70 -17.27
C LYS A 155 -3.57 -17.81 -18.24
N ASP A 156 -4.22 -18.41 -19.22
CA ASP A 156 -5.02 -17.67 -20.21
C ASP A 156 -6.20 -16.96 -19.57
N MET A 157 -6.84 -17.55 -18.57
CA MET A 157 -7.95 -16.91 -17.85
C MET A 157 -7.51 -15.74 -16.98
N ILE A 158 -6.33 -15.81 -16.34
CA ILE A 158 -5.78 -14.69 -15.57
C ILE A 158 -5.45 -13.51 -16.49
N ALA A 159 -4.87 -13.79 -17.66
CA ALA A 159 -4.60 -12.76 -18.67
C ALA A 159 -5.90 -12.07 -19.13
N TYR A 160 -6.99 -12.81 -19.30
CA TYR A 160 -8.30 -12.24 -19.63
C TYR A 160 -8.85 -11.32 -18.54
N VAL A 161 -8.78 -11.73 -17.26
CA VAL A 161 -9.26 -10.92 -16.14
C VAL A 161 -8.45 -9.62 -16.01
N VAL A 162 -7.14 -9.71 -16.21
CA VAL A 162 -6.25 -8.52 -16.19
C VAL A 162 -6.59 -7.57 -17.33
N LEU A 163 -6.84 -8.09 -18.55
CA LEU A 163 -7.20 -7.29 -19.73
C LEU A 163 -8.55 -6.57 -19.59
N ILE A 164 -9.51 -7.16 -18.85
CA ILE A 164 -10.82 -6.57 -18.61
C ILE A 164 -10.78 -5.53 -17.48
N THR A 165 -9.79 -5.59 -16.59
CA THR A 165 -9.70 -4.74 -15.40
C THR A 165 -8.85 -3.48 -15.61
N ILE A 166 -8.07 -3.42 -16.71
CA ILE A 166 -7.31 -2.25 -17.15
C ILE A 166 -8.14 -1.42 -18.13
#